data_8a6b80ec3cdd49912b1e2a8d1d3f71ec
#
_entry.id   8a6b80ec3cdd49912b1e2a8d1d3f71ec
#
_cell.length_a   1.000
_cell.length_b   1.000
_cell.length_c   1.000
_cell.angle_alpha   90.00
_cell.angle_beta   90.00
_cell.angle_gamma   90.00
#
_symmetry.space_group_name_H-M   'P 1'
#
loop_
_entity.id
_entity.type
_entity.pdbx_description
1 polymer ?
#
loop_
_entity_poly.entity_id
_entity_poly.type
_entity_poly.pdbx_seq_one_letter_code
_entity_poly.pdbx_strand_id
1 'polypeptide(L)'
;MNKVIKKFFRSLMYIVGIGAMTLVPDAWLWHIGVGEWPLPLAILWWIPSLLIILAEVGLQLGKFHRTSVRVLFSLILFSVMPKVVFILFEFFMPWFFAILPALAVMGWFLYGFVEGWKRLEVKYVTYSSADLPPYFDGYKILHFTDLHLGTFPKGADFVRKVVERANAEGVEMMLFTGDLVNNAADEVEPYVEDLKKLHAPDGIFSVWGNHDYCEYNTNHSLSALRKNRRLLFQLQNEMGWHQLMNEHFTVSHGMASIEIIGVENAGQPPFTNRSNLKKAMKGVAKDAFKIVLTHDPHHWR
;
A
#
# COMPACT_ATOMS: atom_id res chain seq x y z
N MET A 1 -33.46 -7.13 9.62
CA MET A 1 -33.03 -7.79 8.37
C MET A 1 -31.85 -8.71 8.68
N ASN A 2 -31.93 -10.00 8.36
CA ASN A 2 -30.93 -11.04 8.67
C ASN A 2 -29.57 -10.68 8.07
N LYS A 3 -28.44 -10.93 8.80
CA LYS A 3 -27.07 -10.66 8.32
C LYS A 3 -26.78 -11.27 6.94
N VAL A 4 -27.34 -12.44 6.66
CA VAL A 4 -27.22 -13.14 5.37
C VAL A 4 -27.88 -12.34 4.24
N ILE A 5 -29.08 -11.83 4.45
CA ILE A 5 -29.81 -11.02 3.48
C ILE A 5 -29.07 -9.72 3.19
N LYS A 6 -28.55 -9.03 4.23
CA LYS A 6 -27.74 -7.80 4.03
C LYS A 6 -26.46 -8.08 3.22
N LYS A 7 -25.77 -9.20 3.48
CA LYS A 7 -24.59 -9.59 2.73
C LYS A 7 -24.92 -9.86 1.26
N PHE A 8 -26.02 -10.61 1.01
CA PHE A 8 -26.49 -10.92 -0.35
C PHE A 8 -26.79 -9.64 -1.15
N PHE A 9 -27.60 -8.74 -0.60
CA PHE A 9 -27.93 -7.47 -1.28
C PHE A 9 -26.70 -6.61 -1.55
N ARG A 10 -25.75 -6.55 -0.61
CA ARG A 10 -24.49 -5.82 -0.80
C ARG A 10 -23.67 -6.43 -1.94
N SER A 11 -23.49 -7.75 -1.97
CA SER A 11 -22.77 -8.44 -3.05
C SER A 11 -23.45 -8.22 -4.40
N LEU A 12 -24.77 -8.29 -4.44
CA LEU A 12 -25.55 -8.04 -5.66
C LEU A 12 -25.36 -6.60 -6.16
N MET A 13 -25.36 -5.61 -5.26
CA MET A 13 -25.11 -4.21 -5.62
C MET A 13 -23.71 -4.01 -6.23
N TYR A 14 -22.67 -4.66 -5.69
CA TYR A 14 -21.32 -4.59 -6.26
C TYR A 14 -21.27 -5.22 -7.66
N ILE A 15 -21.83 -6.41 -7.84
CA ILE A 15 -21.86 -7.09 -9.15
C ILE A 15 -22.63 -6.25 -10.18
N VAL A 16 -23.79 -5.70 -9.81
CA VAL A 16 -24.59 -4.84 -10.71
C VAL A 16 -23.85 -3.54 -11.02
N GLY A 17 -23.24 -2.90 -10.01
CA GLY A 17 -22.48 -1.65 -10.20
C GLY A 17 -21.27 -1.81 -11.11
N ILE A 18 -20.45 -2.83 -10.85
CA ILE A 18 -19.29 -3.17 -11.70
C ILE A 18 -19.77 -3.59 -13.10
N GLY A 19 -20.82 -4.41 -13.18
CA GLY A 19 -21.42 -4.79 -14.46
C GLY A 19 -21.90 -3.59 -15.28
N ALA A 20 -22.60 -2.65 -14.67
CA ALA A 20 -23.03 -1.43 -15.35
C ALA A 20 -21.85 -0.57 -15.79
N MET A 21 -20.85 -0.38 -14.91
CA MET A 21 -19.65 0.41 -15.23
C MET A 21 -18.89 -0.15 -16.46
N THR A 22 -18.91 -1.46 -16.67
CA THR A 22 -18.19 -2.11 -17.77
C THR A 22 -19.05 -2.27 -19.02
N LEU A 23 -20.29 -2.75 -18.86
CA LEU A 23 -21.16 -3.09 -20.00
C LEU A 23 -21.79 -1.86 -20.66
N VAL A 24 -22.02 -0.76 -19.94
CA VAL A 24 -22.60 0.44 -20.54
C VAL A 24 -21.65 1.07 -21.56
N PRO A 25 -20.36 1.31 -21.28
CA PRO A 25 -19.42 1.77 -22.30
C PRO A 25 -19.27 0.79 -23.46
N ASP A 26 -19.26 -0.52 -23.21
CA ASP A 26 -19.15 -1.52 -24.27
C ASP A 26 -20.35 -1.51 -25.20
N ALA A 27 -21.56 -1.46 -24.64
CA ALA A 27 -22.81 -1.42 -25.41
C ALA A 27 -22.91 -0.13 -26.22
N TRP A 28 -22.48 1.00 -25.66
CA TRP A 28 -22.44 2.28 -26.38
C TRP A 28 -21.52 2.17 -27.58
N LEU A 29 -20.27 1.75 -27.39
CA LEU A 29 -19.28 1.62 -28.45
C LEU A 29 -19.66 0.54 -29.48
N TRP A 30 -20.33 -0.52 -29.04
CA TRP A 30 -20.96 -1.52 -29.92
C TRP A 30 -21.97 -0.87 -30.88
N HIS A 31 -22.83 -0.02 -30.35
CA HIS A 31 -23.88 0.64 -31.13
C HIS A 31 -23.32 1.62 -32.16
N ILE A 32 -22.24 2.33 -31.83
CA ILE A 32 -21.68 3.36 -32.70
C ILE A 32 -20.65 2.84 -33.72
N GLY A 33 -20.30 1.57 -33.73
CA GLY A 33 -19.42 1.03 -34.76
C GLY A 33 -18.74 -0.31 -34.51
N VAL A 34 -18.50 -0.69 -33.24
CA VAL A 34 -17.85 -1.99 -32.95
C VAL A 34 -18.68 -3.19 -33.44
N GLY A 35 -19.99 -3.06 -33.42
CA GLY A 35 -20.90 -4.10 -33.93
C GLY A 35 -20.77 -4.40 -35.42
N GLU A 36 -20.19 -3.48 -36.20
CA GLU A 36 -19.91 -3.66 -37.62
C GLU A 36 -18.58 -4.37 -37.93
N TRP A 37 -17.78 -4.63 -36.89
CA TRP A 37 -16.50 -5.30 -37.03
C TRP A 37 -16.67 -6.77 -37.46
N PRO A 38 -15.64 -7.40 -38.08
CA PRO A 38 -15.63 -8.85 -38.32
C PRO A 38 -15.96 -9.63 -37.04
N LEU A 39 -16.83 -10.62 -37.16
CA LEU A 39 -17.39 -11.35 -35.99
C LEU A 39 -16.36 -11.79 -34.94
N PRO A 40 -15.16 -12.29 -35.29
CA PRO A 40 -14.16 -12.65 -34.30
C PRO A 40 -13.69 -11.43 -33.44
N LEU A 41 -13.48 -10.27 -34.05
CA LEU A 41 -13.07 -9.07 -33.35
C LEU A 41 -14.20 -8.51 -32.49
N ALA A 42 -15.43 -8.55 -32.99
CA ALA A 42 -16.62 -8.16 -32.22
C ALA A 42 -16.83 -9.04 -30.98
N ILE A 43 -16.58 -10.36 -31.07
CA ILE A 43 -16.61 -11.26 -29.91
C ILE A 43 -15.48 -10.91 -28.93
N LEU A 44 -14.24 -10.72 -29.42
CA LEU A 44 -13.10 -10.36 -28.58
C LEU A 44 -13.31 -9.07 -27.77
N TRP A 45 -14.11 -8.14 -28.31
CA TRP A 45 -14.47 -6.90 -27.63
C TRP A 45 -15.05 -7.10 -26.23
N TRP A 46 -15.88 -8.14 -26.04
CA TRP A 46 -16.59 -8.40 -24.80
C TRP A 46 -15.75 -9.15 -23.74
N ILE A 47 -14.59 -9.70 -24.14
CA ILE A 47 -13.75 -10.51 -23.24
C ILE A 47 -13.31 -9.72 -21.99
N PRO A 48 -12.80 -8.47 -22.07
CA PRO A 48 -12.39 -7.75 -20.89
C PRO A 48 -13.54 -7.58 -19.89
N SER A 49 -14.72 -7.22 -20.36
CA SER A 49 -15.88 -7.02 -19.50
C SER A 49 -16.41 -8.31 -18.87
N LEU A 50 -16.37 -9.40 -19.61
CA LEU A 50 -16.67 -10.73 -19.06
C LEU A 50 -15.68 -11.10 -17.96
N LEU A 51 -14.39 -10.89 -18.16
CA LEU A 51 -13.36 -11.17 -17.16
C LEU A 51 -13.52 -10.29 -15.92
N ILE A 52 -13.89 -9.01 -16.06
CA ILE A 52 -14.19 -8.13 -14.94
C ILE A 52 -15.35 -8.66 -14.11
N ILE A 53 -16.45 -9.05 -14.77
CA ILE A 53 -17.64 -9.61 -14.08
C ILE A 53 -17.30 -10.91 -13.37
N LEU A 54 -16.55 -11.80 -14.03
CA LEU A 54 -16.10 -13.07 -13.44
C LEU A 54 -15.17 -12.84 -12.24
N ALA A 55 -14.27 -11.86 -12.33
CA ALA A 55 -13.38 -11.48 -11.23
C ALA A 55 -14.18 -10.95 -10.04
N GLU A 56 -15.16 -10.07 -10.27
CA GLU A 56 -16.04 -9.56 -9.22
C GLU A 56 -16.87 -10.67 -8.57
N VAL A 57 -17.48 -11.56 -9.35
CA VAL A 57 -18.19 -12.72 -8.81
C VAL A 57 -17.25 -13.60 -7.98
N GLY A 58 -16.02 -13.83 -8.45
CA GLY A 58 -14.99 -14.56 -7.71
C GLY A 58 -14.67 -13.93 -6.35
N LEU A 59 -14.57 -12.60 -6.29
CA LEU A 59 -14.39 -11.85 -5.04
C LEU A 59 -15.55 -12.02 -4.08
N GLN A 60 -16.79 -11.88 -4.56
CA GLN A 60 -17.98 -12.01 -3.72
C GLN A 60 -18.17 -13.45 -3.19
N LEU A 61 -17.71 -14.46 -3.93
CA LEU A 61 -17.68 -15.86 -3.51
C LEU A 61 -16.50 -16.20 -2.59
N GLY A 62 -15.56 -15.26 -2.36
CA GLY A 62 -14.34 -15.49 -1.57
C GLY A 62 -13.34 -16.44 -2.24
N LYS A 63 -13.43 -16.59 -3.57
CA LYS A 63 -12.53 -17.44 -4.36
C LYS A 63 -11.53 -16.60 -5.13
N PHE A 64 -10.28 -17.10 -5.28
CA PHE A 64 -9.24 -16.46 -6.10
C PHE A 64 -9.00 -14.98 -5.79
N HIS A 65 -9.10 -14.59 -4.52
CA HIS A 65 -9.11 -13.18 -4.11
C HIS A 65 -7.99 -12.33 -4.76
N ARG A 66 -6.73 -12.75 -4.66
CA ARG A 66 -5.59 -12.01 -5.23
C ARG A 66 -5.69 -11.87 -6.75
N THR A 67 -5.97 -12.97 -7.46
CA THR A 67 -6.10 -12.97 -8.92
C THR A 67 -7.27 -12.12 -9.37
N SER A 68 -8.43 -12.26 -8.71
CA SER A 68 -9.63 -11.48 -9.02
C SER A 68 -9.41 -9.97 -8.84
N VAL A 69 -8.76 -9.55 -7.74
CA VAL A 69 -8.43 -8.12 -7.51
C VAL A 69 -7.50 -7.60 -8.60
N ARG A 70 -6.42 -8.34 -8.94
CA ARG A 70 -5.48 -7.92 -9.99
C ARG A 70 -6.14 -7.79 -11.35
N VAL A 71 -6.92 -8.81 -11.76
CA VAL A 71 -7.65 -8.81 -13.04
C VAL A 71 -8.63 -7.64 -13.09
N LEU A 72 -9.44 -7.48 -12.05
CA LEU A 72 -10.45 -6.42 -11.97
C LEU A 72 -9.79 -5.05 -12.07
N PHE A 73 -8.77 -4.78 -11.26
CA PHE A 73 -8.09 -3.49 -11.24
C PHE A 73 -7.39 -3.19 -12.58
N SER A 74 -6.65 -4.15 -13.12
CA SER A 74 -5.95 -3.98 -14.41
C SER A 74 -6.92 -3.73 -15.54
N LEU A 75 -8.00 -4.51 -15.65
CA LEU A 75 -8.95 -4.35 -16.74
C LEU A 75 -9.82 -3.09 -16.63
N ILE A 76 -10.13 -2.63 -15.42
CA ILE A 76 -10.78 -1.34 -15.23
C ILE A 76 -9.87 -0.22 -15.77
N LEU A 77 -8.59 -0.20 -15.40
CA LEU A 77 -7.65 0.83 -15.82
C LEU A 77 -7.36 0.78 -17.33
N PHE A 78 -7.14 -0.40 -17.90
CA PHE A 78 -6.69 -0.54 -19.27
C PHE A 78 -7.81 -0.76 -20.30
N SER A 79 -9.01 -1.12 -19.88
CA SER A 79 -10.14 -1.34 -20.77
C SER A 79 -11.29 -0.37 -20.53
N VAL A 80 -11.76 -0.26 -19.29
CA VAL A 80 -12.96 0.56 -19.00
C VAL A 80 -12.64 2.06 -19.05
N MET A 81 -11.58 2.50 -18.37
CA MET A 81 -11.25 3.93 -18.30
C MET A 81 -10.97 4.56 -19.66
N PRO A 82 -10.18 3.96 -20.57
CA PRO A 82 -10.00 4.50 -21.93
C PRO A 82 -11.31 4.59 -22.71
N LYS A 83 -12.21 3.60 -22.57
CA LYS A 83 -13.53 3.63 -23.23
C LYS A 83 -14.39 4.79 -22.72
N VAL A 84 -14.44 4.98 -21.40
CA VAL A 84 -15.18 6.09 -20.78
C VAL A 84 -14.62 7.44 -21.25
N VAL A 85 -13.30 7.58 -21.26
CA VAL A 85 -12.65 8.81 -21.76
C VAL A 85 -12.97 9.04 -23.22
N PHE A 86 -12.90 8.01 -24.07
CA PHE A 86 -13.26 8.10 -25.48
C PHE A 86 -14.70 8.60 -25.65
N ILE A 87 -15.67 7.98 -24.97
CA ILE A 87 -17.08 8.36 -25.03
C ILE A 87 -17.29 9.82 -24.60
N LEU A 88 -16.64 10.25 -23.50
CA LEU A 88 -16.74 11.64 -23.04
C LEU A 88 -16.28 12.64 -24.11
N PHE A 89 -15.18 12.36 -24.77
CA PHE A 89 -14.63 13.27 -25.78
C PHE A 89 -15.37 13.19 -27.11
N GLU A 90 -15.96 12.04 -27.45
CA GLU A 90 -16.77 11.89 -28.67
C GLU A 90 -17.99 12.80 -28.68
N PHE A 91 -18.55 13.17 -27.52
CA PHE A 91 -19.62 14.17 -27.44
C PHE A 91 -19.21 15.58 -27.87
N PHE A 92 -17.93 15.90 -27.87
CA PHE A 92 -17.40 17.24 -28.13
C PHE A 92 -16.57 17.34 -29.42
N MET A 93 -16.13 16.20 -29.94
CA MET A 93 -15.25 16.17 -31.12
C MET A 93 -15.44 14.89 -31.94
N PRO A 94 -15.06 14.88 -33.24
CA PRO A 94 -15.09 13.69 -34.08
C PRO A 94 -14.31 12.52 -33.45
N TRP A 95 -14.78 11.29 -33.66
CA TRP A 95 -14.27 10.07 -33.04
C TRP A 95 -12.74 9.89 -33.21
N PHE A 96 -12.17 10.29 -34.36
CA PHE A 96 -10.74 10.18 -34.64
C PHE A 96 -9.87 11.13 -33.78
N PHE A 97 -10.43 12.23 -33.28
CA PHE A 97 -9.78 13.04 -32.25
C PHE A 97 -10.05 12.53 -30.85
N ALA A 98 -11.22 11.99 -30.55
CA ALA A 98 -11.61 11.45 -29.26
C ALA A 98 -10.75 10.24 -28.83
N ILE A 99 -10.15 9.53 -29.79
CA ILE A 99 -9.22 8.43 -29.51
C ILE A 99 -7.92 8.90 -28.83
N LEU A 100 -7.45 10.13 -29.10
CA LEU A 100 -6.17 10.63 -28.57
C LEU A 100 -6.15 10.73 -27.03
N PRO A 101 -7.13 11.36 -26.35
CA PRO A 101 -7.17 11.36 -24.89
C PRO A 101 -7.36 9.95 -24.31
N ALA A 102 -8.08 9.06 -24.96
CA ALA A 102 -8.21 7.67 -24.51
C ALA A 102 -6.86 6.92 -24.55
N LEU A 103 -6.10 7.07 -25.63
CA LEU A 103 -4.74 6.53 -25.76
C LEU A 103 -3.77 7.19 -24.77
N ALA A 104 -3.89 8.50 -24.53
CA ALA A 104 -3.08 9.21 -23.53
C ALA A 104 -3.29 8.66 -22.11
N VAL A 105 -4.54 8.41 -21.71
CA VAL A 105 -4.88 7.79 -20.41
C VAL A 105 -4.32 6.37 -20.32
N MET A 106 -4.46 5.58 -21.38
CA MET A 106 -3.89 4.23 -21.43
C MET A 106 -2.36 4.26 -21.31
N GLY A 107 -1.69 5.15 -22.04
CA GLY A 107 -0.24 5.35 -21.95
C GLY A 107 0.20 5.82 -20.57
N TRP A 108 -0.57 6.68 -19.91
CA TRP A 108 -0.33 7.12 -18.54
C TRP A 108 -0.37 5.97 -17.55
N PHE A 109 -1.38 5.11 -17.62
CA PHE A 109 -1.45 3.92 -16.80
C PHE A 109 -0.30 2.95 -17.08
N LEU A 110 0.02 2.72 -18.35
CA LEU A 110 1.13 1.86 -18.74
C LEU A 110 2.46 2.38 -18.18
N TYR A 111 2.71 3.69 -18.27
CA TYR A 111 3.87 4.33 -17.66
C TYR A 111 3.90 4.11 -16.13
N GLY A 112 2.77 4.31 -15.44
CA GLY A 112 2.66 4.05 -14.00
C GLY A 112 2.99 2.61 -13.62
N PHE A 113 2.51 1.65 -14.42
CA PHE A 113 2.75 0.22 -14.18
C PHE A 113 4.18 -0.23 -14.47
N VAL A 114 4.86 0.37 -15.45
CA VAL A 114 6.20 -0.08 -15.89
C VAL A 114 7.30 0.71 -15.21
N GLU A 115 7.16 2.02 -15.12
CA GLU A 115 8.24 2.92 -14.67
C GLU A 115 7.88 3.77 -13.44
N GLY A 116 6.61 4.21 -13.32
CA GLY A 116 6.21 5.18 -12.31
C GLY A 116 6.52 4.75 -10.88
N TRP A 117 6.28 3.48 -10.56
CA TRP A 117 6.52 2.90 -9.25
C TRP A 117 8.01 2.78 -8.87
N LYS A 118 8.94 2.82 -9.85
CA LYS A 118 10.38 2.75 -9.63
C LYS A 118 10.99 4.10 -9.28
N ARG A 119 10.21 5.17 -9.39
CA ARG A 119 10.70 6.53 -9.19
C ARG A 119 10.73 6.87 -7.71
N LEU A 120 11.91 6.95 -7.15
CA LEU A 120 12.14 7.40 -5.77
C LEU A 120 12.18 8.93 -5.73
N GLU A 121 11.35 9.52 -4.89
CA GLU A 121 11.33 10.96 -4.62
C GLU A 121 11.61 11.19 -3.14
N VAL A 122 12.55 12.07 -2.84
CA VAL A 122 12.82 12.51 -1.46
C VAL A 122 12.20 13.89 -1.25
N LYS A 123 11.36 14.01 -0.24
CA LYS A 123 10.73 15.27 0.16
C LYS A 123 11.37 15.77 1.45
N TYR A 124 11.83 17.01 1.42
CA TYR A 124 12.42 17.64 2.59
C TYR A 124 11.36 18.50 3.29
N VAL A 125 11.17 18.25 4.58
CA VAL A 125 10.24 18.99 5.43
C VAL A 125 11.00 19.47 6.65
N THR A 126 10.96 20.76 6.93
CA THR A 126 11.52 21.32 8.16
C THR A 126 10.41 21.48 9.20
N TYR A 127 10.62 20.90 10.36
CA TYR A 127 9.79 21.09 11.55
C TYR A 127 10.53 21.92 12.59
N SER A 128 9.89 22.93 13.16
CA SER A 128 10.46 23.78 14.20
C SER A 128 9.55 23.79 15.43
N SER A 129 10.12 23.63 16.60
CA SER A 129 9.42 23.70 17.87
C SER A 129 10.30 24.34 18.94
N ALA A 130 9.70 25.17 19.78
CA ALA A 130 10.39 25.75 20.96
C ALA A 130 10.68 24.67 22.03
N ASP A 131 9.96 23.56 22.00
CA ASP A 131 10.13 22.46 22.95
C ASP A 131 11.22 21.46 22.53
N LEU A 132 11.79 21.63 21.32
CA LEU A 132 12.88 20.77 20.85
C LEU A 132 14.15 21.09 21.65
N PRO A 133 14.79 20.08 22.29
CA PRO A 133 16.03 20.30 22.99
C PRO A 133 17.13 20.81 22.05
N PRO A 134 17.95 21.80 22.46
CA PRO A 134 18.95 22.46 21.58
C PRO A 134 19.95 21.50 20.93
N TYR A 135 20.28 20.39 21.58
CA TYR A 135 21.18 19.36 21.03
C TYR A 135 20.61 18.62 19.80
N PHE A 136 19.31 18.78 19.52
CA PHE A 136 18.62 18.22 18.35
C PHE A 136 18.34 19.29 17.28
N ASP A 137 18.88 20.49 17.40
CA ASP A 137 18.78 21.49 16.32
C ASP A 137 19.54 21.00 15.07
N GLY A 138 18.88 21.07 13.92
CA GLY A 138 19.42 20.52 12.67
C GLY A 138 19.40 18.98 12.56
N TYR A 139 18.84 18.26 13.52
CA TYR A 139 18.75 16.79 13.53
C TYR A 139 17.90 16.28 12.36
N LYS A 140 18.47 15.37 11.57
CA LYS A 140 17.82 14.85 10.36
C LYS A 140 17.22 13.49 10.62
N ILE A 141 15.98 13.33 10.22
CA ILE A 141 15.24 12.08 10.32
C ILE A 141 14.76 11.70 8.92
N LEU A 142 15.03 10.47 8.49
CA LEU A 142 14.42 9.90 7.30
C LEU A 142 13.20 9.08 7.71
N HIS A 143 12.06 9.39 7.13
CA HIS A 143 10.83 8.61 7.29
C HIS A 143 10.48 7.90 5.99
N PHE A 144 10.21 6.61 6.07
CA PHE A 144 9.71 5.80 4.97
C PHE A 144 8.71 4.75 5.47
N THR A 145 7.87 4.24 4.56
CA THR A 145 6.77 3.33 4.90
C THR A 145 6.35 2.52 3.68
N ASP A 146 5.52 1.49 3.87
CA ASP A 146 4.79 0.77 2.80
C ASP A 146 5.72 0.19 1.72
N LEU A 147 6.80 -0.49 2.12
CA LEU A 147 7.70 -1.15 1.17
C LEU A 147 7.04 -2.29 0.40
N HIS A 148 6.10 -2.98 1.04
CA HIS A 148 5.33 -4.06 0.40
C HIS A 148 6.18 -5.01 -0.45
N LEU A 149 7.21 -5.60 0.17
CA LEU A 149 8.27 -6.38 -0.51
C LEU A 149 7.76 -7.52 -1.39
N GLY A 150 6.59 -8.08 -1.06
CA GLY A 150 5.93 -9.09 -1.89
C GLY A 150 5.42 -8.59 -3.25
N THR A 151 5.48 -7.29 -3.51
CA THR A 151 5.12 -6.68 -4.80
C THR A 151 6.22 -6.87 -5.83
N PHE A 152 7.48 -6.93 -5.39
CA PHE A 152 8.63 -6.99 -6.28
C PHE A 152 9.01 -8.43 -6.64
N PRO A 153 9.56 -8.66 -7.84
CA PRO A 153 10.24 -9.91 -8.15
C PRO A 153 11.39 -10.16 -7.17
N LYS A 154 11.62 -11.41 -6.77
CA LYS A 154 12.70 -11.77 -5.86
C LYS A 154 14.05 -11.25 -6.37
N GLY A 155 14.79 -10.55 -5.51
CA GLY A 155 16.09 -9.95 -5.86
C GLY A 155 16.00 -8.70 -6.73
N ALA A 156 14.84 -8.00 -6.75
CA ALA A 156 14.69 -6.78 -7.53
C ALA A 156 15.66 -5.67 -7.04
N ASP A 157 16.35 -5.04 -7.99
CA ASP A 157 17.30 -3.93 -7.74
C ASP A 157 16.63 -2.70 -7.09
N PHE A 158 15.29 -2.64 -7.09
CA PHE A 158 14.55 -1.52 -6.54
C PHE A 158 14.82 -1.35 -5.03
N VAL A 159 14.78 -2.43 -4.25
CA VAL A 159 15.03 -2.37 -2.79
C VAL A 159 16.46 -1.88 -2.52
N ARG A 160 17.44 -2.35 -3.29
CA ARG A 160 18.82 -1.85 -3.20
C ARG A 160 18.92 -0.36 -3.47
N LYS A 161 18.22 0.15 -4.50
CA LYS A 161 18.14 1.59 -4.80
C LYS A 161 17.50 2.39 -3.68
N VAL A 162 16.46 1.84 -3.02
CA VAL A 162 15.86 2.48 -1.83
C VAL A 162 16.89 2.61 -0.71
N VAL A 163 17.64 1.54 -0.43
CA VAL A 163 18.67 1.53 0.62
C VAL A 163 19.81 2.50 0.29
N GLU A 164 20.32 2.48 -0.94
CA GLU A 164 21.37 3.40 -1.40
C GLU A 164 20.89 4.86 -1.29
N ARG A 165 19.66 5.13 -1.71
CA ARG A 165 19.09 6.48 -1.66
C ARG A 165 18.87 6.94 -0.22
N ALA A 166 18.37 6.07 0.65
CA ALA A 166 18.15 6.37 2.07
C ALA A 166 19.48 6.69 2.78
N ASN A 167 20.51 5.88 2.56
CA ASN A 167 21.82 6.09 3.16
C ASN A 167 22.51 7.37 2.64
N ALA A 168 22.28 7.75 1.36
CA ALA A 168 22.82 8.97 0.76
C ALA A 168 22.28 10.26 1.39
N GLU A 169 21.16 10.21 2.13
CA GLU A 169 20.62 11.37 2.84
C GLU A 169 21.46 11.75 4.08
N GLY A 170 22.27 10.83 4.61
CA GLY A 170 23.16 11.09 5.75
C GLY A 170 22.39 11.59 6.98
N VAL A 171 21.37 10.84 7.38
CA VAL A 171 20.48 11.17 8.50
C VAL A 171 20.97 10.54 9.79
N GLU A 172 20.61 11.13 10.92
CA GLU A 172 20.95 10.62 12.24
C GLU A 172 20.06 9.45 12.66
N MET A 173 18.79 9.43 12.23
CA MET A 173 17.81 8.40 12.57
C MET A 173 16.94 8.06 11.36
N MET A 174 16.50 6.78 11.29
CA MET A 174 15.50 6.35 10.31
C MET A 174 14.26 5.82 11.02
N LEU A 175 13.08 6.18 10.49
CA LEU A 175 11.78 5.78 11.00
C LEU A 175 11.02 5.03 9.93
N PHE A 176 10.64 3.79 10.21
CA PHE A 176 9.81 2.96 9.34
C PHE A 176 8.43 2.76 9.97
N THR A 177 7.38 3.20 9.28
CA THR A 177 6.02 3.17 9.85
C THR A 177 5.14 2.05 9.33
N GLY A 178 5.72 0.92 8.96
CA GLY A 178 4.99 -0.34 8.75
C GLY A 178 4.69 -0.68 7.29
N ASP A 179 4.00 -1.80 7.12
CA ASP A 179 3.69 -2.45 5.86
C ASP A 179 4.96 -2.84 5.07
N LEU A 180 5.83 -3.58 5.74
CA LEU A 180 7.03 -4.15 5.15
C LEU A 180 6.68 -5.28 4.16
N VAL A 181 5.67 -6.09 4.48
CA VAL A 181 5.21 -7.21 3.66
C VAL A 181 3.81 -6.98 3.07
N ASN A 182 3.45 -7.75 2.06
CA ASN A 182 2.08 -7.78 1.56
C ASN A 182 1.22 -8.78 2.35
N ASN A 183 1.75 -9.98 2.62
CA ASN A 183 0.94 -11.06 3.17
C ASN A 183 1.70 -12.08 4.03
N ALA A 184 3.04 -12.17 3.91
CA ALA A 184 3.81 -13.20 4.57
C ALA A 184 5.25 -12.77 4.82
N ALA A 185 5.82 -13.23 5.91
CA ALA A 185 7.16 -12.83 6.36
C ALA A 185 8.29 -13.28 5.42
N ASP A 186 8.10 -14.39 4.69
CA ASP A 186 9.07 -14.90 3.72
C ASP A 186 9.27 -13.95 2.50
N GLU A 187 8.38 -12.98 2.34
CA GLU A 187 8.55 -11.89 1.35
C GLU A 187 9.79 -11.01 1.67
N VAL A 188 10.23 -10.97 2.91
CA VAL A 188 11.42 -10.19 3.35
C VAL A 188 12.73 -10.91 3.06
N GLU A 189 12.74 -12.25 3.13
CA GLU A 189 13.97 -13.05 3.06
C GLU A 189 14.92 -12.68 1.90
N PRO A 190 14.40 -12.45 0.65
CA PRO A 190 15.27 -12.10 -0.48
C PRO A 190 15.98 -10.75 -0.34
N TYR A 191 15.55 -9.90 0.60
CA TYR A 191 15.97 -8.50 0.75
C TYR A 191 16.68 -8.20 2.06
N VAL A 192 16.79 -9.17 2.96
CA VAL A 192 17.42 -8.99 4.29
C VAL A 192 18.82 -8.42 4.17
N GLU A 193 19.66 -8.96 3.28
CA GLU A 193 21.04 -8.51 3.09
C GLU A 193 21.16 -7.11 2.50
N ASP A 194 20.17 -6.65 1.76
CA ASP A 194 20.14 -5.26 1.30
C ASP A 194 19.62 -4.33 2.40
N LEU A 195 18.56 -4.71 3.10
CA LEU A 195 17.97 -3.90 4.18
C LEU A 195 18.87 -3.76 5.40
N LYS A 196 19.73 -4.75 5.68
CA LYS A 196 20.81 -4.64 6.68
C LYS A 196 21.81 -3.52 6.42
N LYS A 197 21.93 -3.06 5.18
CA LYS A 197 22.84 -1.97 4.80
C LYS A 197 22.28 -0.59 5.12
N LEU A 198 21.00 -0.48 5.49
CA LEU A 198 20.45 0.77 6.03
C LEU A 198 21.22 1.13 7.29
N HIS A 199 21.65 2.39 7.36
CA HIS A 199 22.47 2.87 8.46
C HIS A 199 22.09 4.28 8.90
N ALA A 200 21.86 4.43 10.19
CA ALA A 200 21.70 5.71 10.86
C ALA A 200 22.36 5.62 12.24
N PRO A 201 23.18 6.61 12.68
CA PRO A 201 23.91 6.56 13.94
C PRO A 201 23.05 6.27 15.17
N ASP A 202 21.85 6.86 15.24
CA ASP A 202 20.91 6.70 16.38
C ASP A 202 19.95 5.51 16.16
N GLY A 203 20.08 4.81 15.04
CA GLY A 203 19.34 3.59 14.76
C GLY A 203 18.18 3.75 13.81
N ILE A 204 17.52 2.61 13.57
CA ILE A 204 16.34 2.47 12.72
C ILE A 204 15.21 1.98 13.60
N PHE A 205 14.15 2.76 13.73
CA PHE A 205 12.98 2.41 14.53
C PHE A 205 11.81 2.06 13.64
N SER A 206 11.12 0.98 13.96
CA SER A 206 9.98 0.51 13.17
C SER A 206 8.76 0.24 14.03
N VAL A 207 7.59 0.43 13.41
CA VAL A 207 6.31 -0.07 13.89
C VAL A 207 5.67 -0.95 12.82
N TRP A 208 4.72 -1.79 13.20
CA TRP A 208 4.01 -2.63 12.26
C TRP A 208 2.74 -1.97 11.72
N GLY A 209 2.56 -2.08 10.39
CA GLY A 209 1.31 -1.76 9.72
C GLY A 209 0.35 -2.95 9.69
N ASN A 210 -0.80 -2.78 9.04
CA ASN A 210 -1.82 -3.83 9.02
C ASN A 210 -1.42 -5.08 8.22
N HIS A 211 -0.58 -4.95 7.20
CA HIS A 211 -0.07 -6.07 6.41
C HIS A 211 0.95 -6.92 7.18
N ASP A 212 1.72 -6.33 8.07
CA ASP A 212 2.77 -7.02 8.84
C ASP A 212 2.21 -8.09 9.80
N TYR A 213 0.92 -8.01 10.15
CA TYR A 213 0.25 -9.08 10.91
C TYR A 213 -0.08 -10.31 10.07
N CYS A 214 0.12 -10.28 8.75
CA CYS A 214 -0.09 -11.39 7.81
C CYS A 214 -1.55 -11.92 7.79
N GLU A 215 -2.54 -11.11 8.16
CA GLU A 215 -3.95 -11.52 8.29
C GLU A 215 -4.71 -11.51 6.96
N TYR A 216 -4.15 -10.91 5.92
CA TYR A 216 -4.78 -10.86 4.59
C TYR A 216 -4.74 -12.19 3.84
N ASN A 217 -3.96 -13.14 4.31
CA ASN A 217 -3.96 -14.48 3.77
C ASN A 217 -4.98 -15.36 4.49
N THR A 218 -6.19 -15.43 3.96
CA THR A 218 -7.34 -16.12 4.56
C THR A 218 -7.18 -17.65 4.71
N ASN A 219 -6.14 -18.23 4.10
CA ASN A 219 -5.88 -19.67 4.13
C ASN A 219 -4.95 -20.10 5.27
N HIS A 220 -4.52 -19.19 6.15
CA HIS A 220 -3.62 -19.51 7.26
C HIS A 220 -4.38 -19.91 8.52
N SER A 221 -3.94 -21.02 9.12
CA SER A 221 -4.32 -21.38 10.48
C SER A 221 -3.73 -20.37 11.49
N LEU A 222 -4.30 -20.27 12.67
CA LEU A 222 -3.78 -19.42 13.75
C LEU A 222 -2.31 -19.72 14.07
N SER A 223 -1.88 -20.99 13.95
CA SER A 223 -0.48 -21.38 14.13
C SER A 223 0.42 -20.84 13.04
N ALA A 224 -0.03 -20.86 11.79
CA ALA A 224 0.72 -20.29 10.67
C ALA A 224 0.85 -18.75 10.78
N LEU A 225 -0.20 -18.05 11.21
CA LEU A 225 -0.13 -16.62 11.48
C LEU A 225 0.88 -16.28 12.57
N ARG A 226 0.89 -17.03 13.68
CA ARG A 226 1.87 -16.85 14.77
C ARG A 226 3.30 -17.11 14.28
N LYS A 227 3.51 -18.14 13.45
CA LYS A 227 4.82 -18.45 12.85
C LYS A 227 5.30 -17.30 11.97
N ASN A 228 4.44 -16.78 11.08
CA ASN A 228 4.77 -15.65 10.21
C ASN A 228 5.16 -14.40 11.01
N ARG A 229 4.36 -14.02 12.01
CA ARG A 229 4.67 -12.85 12.87
C ARG A 229 5.99 -13.00 13.60
N ARG A 230 6.27 -14.21 14.15
CA ARG A 230 7.55 -14.48 14.79
C ARG A 230 8.72 -14.35 13.80
N LEU A 231 8.56 -14.90 12.60
CA LEU A 231 9.58 -14.81 11.55
C LEU A 231 9.81 -13.34 11.16
N LEU A 232 8.76 -12.57 10.91
CA LEU A 232 8.89 -11.14 10.57
C LEU A 232 9.61 -10.36 11.65
N PHE A 233 9.27 -10.62 12.92
CA PHE A 233 9.94 -10.00 14.06
C PHE A 233 11.44 -10.37 14.10
N GLN A 234 11.77 -11.64 13.86
CA GLN A 234 13.17 -12.11 13.80
C GLN A 234 13.94 -11.48 12.64
N LEU A 235 13.35 -11.40 11.45
CA LEU A 235 14.00 -10.80 10.28
C LEU A 235 14.26 -9.30 10.48
N GLN A 236 13.34 -8.55 11.08
CA GLN A 236 13.58 -7.13 11.38
C GLN A 236 14.69 -6.95 12.43
N ASN A 237 14.74 -7.80 13.46
CA ASN A 237 15.86 -7.80 14.42
C ASN A 237 17.17 -8.17 13.76
N GLU A 238 17.17 -9.13 12.85
CA GLU A 238 18.37 -9.51 12.06
C GLU A 238 18.86 -8.36 11.18
N MET A 239 17.96 -7.51 10.67
CA MET A 239 18.30 -6.28 9.95
C MET A 239 18.79 -5.15 10.88
N GLY A 240 18.77 -5.34 12.19
CA GLY A 240 19.18 -4.32 13.17
C GLY A 240 18.13 -3.26 13.45
N TRP A 241 16.85 -3.50 13.13
CA TRP A 241 15.79 -2.55 13.36
C TRP A 241 15.19 -2.68 14.75
N HIS A 242 14.98 -1.55 15.43
CA HIS A 242 14.31 -1.48 16.73
C HIS A 242 12.80 -1.44 16.54
N GLN A 243 12.13 -2.57 16.80
CA GLN A 243 10.68 -2.68 16.65
C GLN A 243 9.97 -2.18 17.92
N LEU A 244 9.17 -1.13 17.79
CA LEU A 244 8.44 -0.53 18.90
C LEU A 244 6.98 -1.01 18.91
N MET A 245 6.70 -2.09 19.65
CA MET A 245 5.39 -2.74 19.73
C MET A 245 4.61 -2.25 20.97
N ASN A 246 4.05 -1.04 20.88
CA ASN A 246 3.51 -0.28 22.02
C ASN A 246 4.58 -0.01 23.08
N GLU A 247 5.71 0.49 22.64
CA GLU A 247 6.93 0.74 23.43
C GLU A 247 7.52 2.08 23.05
N HIS A 248 8.46 2.58 23.83
CA HIS A 248 9.24 3.77 23.51
C HIS A 248 10.73 3.48 23.61
N PHE A 249 11.50 4.36 23.00
CA PHE A 249 12.96 4.36 23.05
C PHE A 249 13.46 5.79 23.27
N THR A 250 14.42 5.97 24.16
CA THR A 250 15.03 7.26 24.45
C THR A 250 16.30 7.44 23.63
N VAL A 251 16.35 8.46 22.78
CA VAL A 251 17.54 8.87 22.05
C VAL A 251 18.17 10.07 22.77
N SER A 252 19.46 9.97 23.08
CA SER A 252 20.17 10.95 23.89
C SER A 252 21.34 11.57 23.15
N HIS A 253 21.41 12.90 23.14
CA HIS A 253 22.52 13.67 22.62
C HIS A 253 23.02 14.67 23.68
N GLY A 254 24.26 14.48 24.14
CA GLY A 254 24.79 15.25 25.25
C GLY A 254 23.96 15.09 26.52
N MET A 255 23.41 16.19 27.05
CA MET A 255 22.55 16.18 28.24
C MET A 255 21.05 16.21 27.89
N ALA A 256 20.70 16.11 26.64
CA ALA A 256 19.31 16.17 26.18
C ALA A 256 18.85 14.82 25.60
N SER A 257 17.55 14.58 25.65
CA SER A 257 16.94 13.39 25.06
C SER A 257 15.61 13.72 24.40
N ILE A 258 15.24 12.87 23.45
CA ILE A 258 13.91 12.82 22.83
C ILE A 258 13.37 11.39 22.95
N GLU A 259 12.03 11.25 22.97
CA GLU A 259 11.38 9.97 23.08
C GLU A 259 10.76 9.56 21.75
N ILE A 260 11.15 8.38 21.26
CA ILE A 260 10.57 7.76 20.08
C ILE A 260 9.52 6.77 20.55
N ILE A 261 8.25 7.06 20.30
CA ILE A 261 7.11 6.26 20.79
C ILE A 261 6.51 5.51 19.62
N GLY A 262 6.59 4.18 19.64
CA GLY A 262 5.97 3.34 18.63
C GLY A 262 4.67 2.72 19.12
N VAL A 263 3.64 2.79 18.30
CA VAL A 263 2.37 2.11 18.55
C VAL A 263 2.06 1.11 17.44
N GLU A 264 1.52 -0.03 17.84
CA GLU A 264 1.01 -1.03 16.91
C GLU A 264 -0.18 -0.47 16.12
N ASN A 265 -0.56 -1.15 15.03
CA ASN A 265 -1.61 -0.69 14.12
C ASN A 265 -2.95 -0.41 14.86
N ALA A 266 -3.50 0.77 14.64
CA ALA A 266 -4.74 1.25 15.25
C ALA A 266 -6.02 0.79 14.53
N GLY A 267 -5.95 -0.18 13.65
CA GLY A 267 -6.99 -0.65 12.75
C GLY A 267 -8.44 -0.43 13.20
N GLN A 268 -9.28 -0.04 12.25
CA GLN A 268 -10.72 0.08 12.46
C GLN A 268 -11.47 -1.18 11.97
N PRO A 269 -12.66 -1.48 12.49
CA PRO A 269 -13.44 -2.63 12.02
C PRO A 269 -13.55 -2.67 10.49
N PRO A 270 -13.30 -3.82 9.85
CA PRO A 270 -13.15 -5.17 10.42
C PRO A 270 -11.75 -5.53 10.95
N PHE A 271 -10.78 -4.62 10.89
CA PHE A 271 -9.39 -4.87 11.34
C PHE A 271 -9.27 -4.75 12.87
N THR A 272 -8.34 -5.51 13.43
CA THR A 272 -8.10 -5.51 14.87
C THR A 272 -7.31 -4.27 15.27
N ASN A 273 -7.81 -3.50 16.22
CA ASN A 273 -7.03 -2.45 16.87
C ASN A 273 -6.06 -3.10 17.87
N ARG A 274 -4.77 -2.88 17.68
CA ARG A 274 -3.66 -3.37 18.53
C ARG A 274 -2.92 -2.24 19.23
N SER A 275 -3.21 -0.99 18.84
CA SER A 275 -2.52 0.16 19.41
C SER A 275 -2.81 0.35 20.89
N ASN A 276 -1.77 0.70 21.66
CA ASN A 276 -1.87 1.03 23.07
C ASN A 276 -0.89 2.15 23.43
N LEU A 277 -1.27 3.39 23.11
CA LEU A 277 -0.45 4.56 23.40
C LEU A 277 -0.15 4.71 24.89
N LYS A 278 -1.11 4.36 25.77
CA LYS A 278 -0.89 4.41 27.21
C LYS A 278 0.22 3.46 27.67
N LYS A 279 0.30 2.27 27.07
CA LYS A 279 1.40 1.32 27.32
C LYS A 279 2.71 1.88 26.78
N ALA A 280 2.72 2.37 25.53
CA ALA A 280 3.91 2.90 24.87
C ALA A 280 4.52 4.09 25.64
N MET A 281 3.70 4.93 26.23
CA MET A 281 4.13 6.10 27.01
C MET A 281 4.44 5.83 28.49
N LYS A 282 4.38 4.57 28.93
CA LYS A 282 4.59 4.26 30.35
C LYS A 282 6.04 4.55 30.75
N GLY A 283 6.26 5.52 31.64
CA GLY A 283 7.58 5.94 32.11
C GLY A 283 8.15 7.16 31.37
N VAL A 284 7.52 7.56 30.27
CA VAL A 284 7.93 8.78 29.52
C VAL A 284 7.56 10.03 30.34
N ALA A 285 8.50 10.94 30.49
CA ALA A 285 8.28 12.22 31.16
C ALA A 285 7.25 13.08 30.40
N LYS A 286 6.44 13.84 31.13
CA LYS A 286 5.38 14.66 30.51
C LYS A 286 5.94 15.76 29.59
N ASP A 287 7.04 16.36 30.00
CA ASP A 287 7.76 17.47 29.34
C ASP A 287 8.78 16.99 28.30
N ALA A 288 9.03 15.68 28.17
CA ALA A 288 9.90 15.15 27.14
C ALA A 288 9.38 15.50 25.74
N PHE A 289 10.28 15.85 24.81
CA PHE A 289 9.96 15.95 23.40
C PHE A 289 9.69 14.55 22.82
N LYS A 290 8.58 14.38 22.11
CA LYS A 290 8.09 13.06 21.68
C LYS A 290 7.88 13.01 20.18
N ILE A 291 8.39 11.95 19.55
CA ILE A 291 8.09 11.59 18.15
C ILE A 291 7.27 10.29 18.19
N VAL A 292 6.04 10.34 17.70
CA VAL A 292 5.13 9.19 17.72
C VAL A 292 5.09 8.53 16.35
N LEU A 293 5.43 7.24 16.30
CA LEU A 293 5.33 6.40 15.11
C LEU A 293 4.01 5.65 15.13
N THR A 294 3.23 5.80 14.09
CA THR A 294 2.00 5.05 13.85
C THR A 294 1.83 4.81 12.35
N HIS A 295 1.34 3.64 12.00
CA HIS A 295 1.01 3.34 10.61
C HIS A 295 -0.37 3.90 10.23
N ASP A 296 -1.39 3.66 11.07
CA ASP A 296 -2.76 4.06 10.77
C ASP A 296 -3.01 5.54 11.14
N PRO A 297 -3.38 6.41 10.16
CA PRO A 297 -3.65 7.83 10.42
C PRO A 297 -4.88 8.06 11.31
N HIS A 298 -5.78 7.09 11.50
CA HIS A 298 -6.91 7.23 12.41
C HIS A 298 -6.51 7.33 13.89
N HIS A 299 -5.27 7.01 14.21
CA HIS A 299 -4.74 7.11 15.58
C HIS A 299 -4.71 8.55 16.12
N TRP A 300 -4.77 9.55 15.24
CA TRP A 300 -4.75 10.97 15.59
C TRP A 300 -6.12 11.54 16.03
N ARG A 301 -7.20 10.75 16.01
CA ARG A 301 -8.56 11.21 16.27
C ARG A 301 -9.08 10.77 17.63
#